data_7d4eea05e6189c17346ec6debedac1fe
#
_entry.id   7d4eea05e6189c17346ec6debedac1fe
#
_cell.length_a   1.000
_cell.length_b   1.000
_cell.length_c   1.000
_cell.angle_alpha   90.00
_cell.angle_beta   90.00
_cell.angle_gamma   90.00
#
_symmetry.space_group_name_H-M   'P 1'
#
loop_
_entity.id
_entity.type
_entity.pdbx_description
1 polymer ?
#
loop_
_entity_poly.entity_id
_entity_poly.type
_entity_poly.pdbx_seq_one_letter_code
_entity_poly.pdbx_strand_id
1 'polypeptide(L)'
;GTFIIPLDQPASHMARNLLDAHVPMSEAFIRRQVERRARRERDEIYDLTAWSQSLLWDVEVLEANRSTGAAGVLVTSDPEPTSGSTLPEATVGYLLPWGTAAASAVAEAMREGIRVRAAGETFTLGGRQYGSGTAIVRVSENDTNLRAVLGAITGRHGAEVIPIDDSYVTAGASLGSNSVRALRAPRVLLAYDQPASSYSAGWARYILEQRYGVPVTAVRGRSLGRANLADYDVVVLPS
;
A
#
# COMPACT_ATOMS: atom_id res chain seq x y z
N GLY A 1 -13.56 -9.76 -5.89
CA GLY A 1 -13.57 -10.95 -6.75
C GLY A 1 -12.48 -11.92 -6.32
N THR A 2 -12.57 -13.15 -6.79
CA THR A 2 -11.58 -14.21 -6.50
C THR A 2 -10.89 -14.58 -7.81
N PHE A 3 -9.57 -14.64 -7.81
CA PHE A 3 -8.78 -15.16 -8.92
C PHE A 3 -8.53 -16.65 -8.70
N ILE A 4 -8.67 -17.44 -9.75
CA ILE A 4 -8.40 -18.89 -9.74
C ILE A 4 -7.20 -19.15 -10.65
N ILE A 5 -6.16 -19.76 -10.11
CA ILE A 5 -4.96 -20.11 -10.86
C ILE A 5 -4.89 -21.65 -10.96
N PRO A 6 -5.21 -22.22 -12.14
CA PRO A 6 -5.08 -23.65 -12.34
C PRO A 6 -3.61 -24.08 -12.24
N LEU A 7 -3.34 -25.19 -11.54
CA LEU A 7 -1.98 -25.73 -11.39
C LEU A 7 -1.65 -26.84 -12.41
N ASP A 8 -2.57 -27.17 -13.31
CA ASP A 8 -2.35 -28.08 -14.45
C ASP A 8 -1.74 -27.38 -15.67
N GLN A 9 -0.78 -26.51 -15.43
CA GLN A 9 -0.10 -25.68 -16.42
C GLN A 9 1.43 -25.78 -16.26
N PRO A 10 2.22 -25.51 -17.32
CA PRO A 10 3.69 -25.56 -17.23
C PRO A 10 4.29 -24.64 -16.15
N ALA A 11 3.66 -23.50 -15.84
CA ALA A 11 4.10 -22.55 -14.83
C ALA A 11 3.65 -22.88 -13.40
N SER A 12 3.09 -24.07 -13.15
CA SER A 12 2.53 -24.47 -11.84
C SER A 12 3.50 -24.33 -10.67
N HIS A 13 4.75 -24.75 -10.87
CA HIS A 13 5.78 -24.62 -9.82
C HIS A 13 6.11 -23.16 -9.49
N MET A 14 6.15 -22.31 -10.50
CA MET A 14 6.35 -20.87 -10.30
C MET A 14 5.19 -20.27 -9.54
N ALA A 15 3.94 -20.57 -9.94
CA ALA A 15 2.74 -20.09 -9.26
C ALA A 15 2.73 -20.48 -7.78
N ARG A 16 3.05 -21.75 -7.48
CA ARG A 16 3.20 -22.21 -6.09
C ARG A 16 4.25 -21.42 -5.33
N ASN A 17 5.46 -21.34 -5.86
CA ASN A 17 6.57 -20.66 -5.16
C ASN A 17 6.28 -19.18 -4.88
N LEU A 18 5.56 -18.51 -5.78
CA LEU A 18 5.19 -17.11 -5.60
C LEU A 18 4.07 -16.89 -4.58
N LEU A 19 3.17 -17.87 -4.43
CA LEU A 19 1.98 -17.74 -3.60
C LEU A 19 2.09 -18.44 -2.25
N ASP A 20 3.05 -19.36 -2.08
CA ASP A 20 3.24 -20.10 -0.84
C ASP A 20 3.71 -19.16 0.28
N ALA A 21 3.00 -19.17 1.39
CA ALA A 21 3.37 -18.44 2.60
C ALA A 21 4.44 -19.18 3.43
N HIS A 22 4.65 -20.48 3.17
CA HIS A 22 5.54 -21.33 3.95
C HIS A 22 6.46 -22.13 3.04
N VAL A 23 7.74 -21.74 3.01
CA VAL A 23 8.76 -22.58 2.36
C VAL A 23 9.35 -23.54 3.37
N PRO A 24 9.05 -24.84 3.28
CA PRO A 24 9.61 -25.82 4.17
C PRO A 24 11.12 -25.94 3.96
N MET A 25 11.90 -25.70 5.01
CA MET A 25 13.33 -25.93 5.04
C MET A 25 13.63 -27.12 5.94
N SER A 26 14.53 -28.02 5.52
CA SER A 26 14.93 -29.12 6.37
C SER A 26 15.66 -28.64 7.62
N GLU A 27 15.46 -29.31 8.75
CA GLU A 27 16.14 -28.97 10.00
C GLU A 27 17.67 -28.97 9.85
N ALA A 28 18.23 -29.85 9.04
CA ALA A 28 19.65 -29.90 8.76
C ALA A 28 20.14 -28.65 8.05
N PHE A 29 19.36 -28.13 7.08
CA PHE A 29 19.66 -26.88 6.39
C PHE A 29 19.59 -25.70 7.37
N ILE A 30 18.53 -25.61 8.19
CA ILE A 30 18.35 -24.54 9.19
C ILE A 30 19.53 -24.52 10.16
N ARG A 31 19.92 -25.68 10.74
CA ARG A 31 21.07 -25.78 11.63
C ARG A 31 22.34 -25.27 10.98
N ARG A 32 22.61 -25.67 9.74
CA ARG A 32 23.77 -25.21 8.98
C ARG A 32 23.77 -23.68 8.83
N GLN A 33 22.63 -23.06 8.57
CA GLN A 33 22.56 -21.59 8.47
C GLN A 33 22.82 -20.91 9.81
N VAL A 34 22.30 -21.44 10.91
CA VAL A 34 22.59 -20.94 12.26
C VAL A 34 24.09 -21.03 12.60
N GLU A 35 24.73 -22.15 12.27
CA GLU A 35 26.19 -22.32 12.45
C GLU A 35 27.00 -21.34 11.60
N ARG A 36 26.60 -21.12 10.32
CA ARG A 36 27.25 -20.15 9.45
C ARG A 36 27.16 -18.74 10.02
N ARG A 37 25.99 -18.32 10.50
CA ARG A 37 25.82 -17.03 11.18
C ARG A 37 26.68 -16.88 12.41
N ALA A 38 26.80 -17.94 13.24
CA ALA A 38 27.66 -17.95 14.40
C ALA A 38 29.15 -17.75 14.03
N ARG A 39 29.56 -18.22 12.85
CA ARG A 39 30.92 -18.02 12.29
C ARG A 39 31.07 -16.71 11.51
N ARG A 40 30.02 -15.86 11.45
CA ARG A 40 29.98 -14.64 10.63
C ARG A 40 30.12 -14.89 9.11
N GLU A 41 29.74 -16.07 8.67
CA GLU A 41 29.63 -16.41 7.25
C GLU A 41 28.29 -15.97 6.71
N ARG A 42 28.21 -15.73 5.38
CA ARG A 42 26.94 -15.40 4.74
C ARG A 42 26.00 -16.60 4.75
N ASP A 43 24.71 -16.33 4.88
CA ASP A 43 23.67 -17.33 4.70
C ASP A 43 23.68 -17.87 3.26
N GLU A 44 23.23 -19.10 3.10
CA GLU A 44 22.92 -19.69 1.81
C GLU A 44 21.46 -19.46 1.41
N ILE A 45 20.72 -18.70 2.21
CA ILE A 45 19.38 -18.25 1.91
C ILE A 45 19.51 -16.94 1.14
N TYR A 46 19.11 -16.97 -0.12
CA TYR A 46 19.16 -15.82 -1.02
C TYR A 46 17.92 -15.80 -1.91
N ASP A 47 17.75 -14.71 -2.64
CA ASP A 47 16.65 -14.52 -3.57
C ASP A 47 15.25 -14.58 -2.94
N LEU A 48 15.08 -13.76 -1.88
CA LEU A 48 13.81 -13.64 -1.19
C LEU A 48 12.87 -12.58 -1.80
N THR A 49 13.31 -11.89 -2.83
CA THR A 49 12.67 -10.66 -3.33
C THR A 49 11.31 -10.89 -4.01
N ALA A 50 11.06 -12.07 -4.55
CA ALA A 50 9.80 -12.40 -5.22
C ALA A 50 8.99 -13.49 -4.51
N TRP A 51 9.46 -13.96 -3.37
CA TRP A 51 8.84 -15.04 -2.63
C TRP A 51 7.67 -14.55 -1.78
N SER A 52 6.63 -15.38 -1.71
CA SER A 52 5.42 -15.13 -0.92
C SER A 52 4.72 -13.81 -1.23
N GLN A 53 4.21 -13.71 -2.44
CA GLN A 53 3.40 -12.57 -2.86
C GLN A 53 2.15 -12.41 -1.96
N SER A 54 1.61 -13.51 -1.43
CA SER A 54 0.49 -13.47 -0.49
C SER A 54 0.81 -12.65 0.76
N LEU A 55 1.97 -12.86 1.36
CA LEU A 55 2.42 -12.10 2.54
C LEU A 55 2.83 -10.66 2.18
N LEU A 56 3.44 -10.47 1.00
CA LEU A 56 3.89 -9.15 0.56
C LEU A 56 2.71 -8.19 0.31
N TRP A 57 1.61 -8.71 -0.22
CA TRP A 57 0.46 -7.91 -0.63
C TRP A 57 -0.74 -8.06 0.31
N ASP A 58 -0.59 -8.81 1.42
CA ASP A 58 -1.68 -9.11 2.36
C ASP A 58 -2.92 -9.68 1.66
N VAL A 59 -2.70 -10.69 0.83
CA VAL A 59 -3.75 -11.36 0.05
C VAL A 59 -3.96 -12.76 0.58
N GLU A 60 -5.21 -13.12 0.84
CA GLU A 60 -5.57 -14.49 1.21
C GLU A 60 -5.38 -15.42 0.00
N VAL A 61 -4.60 -16.48 0.18
CA VAL A 61 -4.37 -17.52 -0.82
C VAL A 61 -4.79 -18.87 -0.24
N LEU A 62 -5.66 -19.57 -0.96
CA LEU A 62 -6.14 -20.91 -0.61
C LEU A 62 -5.69 -21.92 -1.66
N GLU A 63 -5.05 -22.99 -1.24
CA GLU A 63 -4.74 -24.12 -2.13
C GLU A 63 -5.88 -25.15 -2.10
N ALA A 64 -6.41 -25.51 -3.27
CA ALA A 64 -7.44 -26.52 -3.44
C ALA A 64 -6.86 -27.79 -4.04
N ASN A 65 -7.12 -28.95 -3.41
CA ASN A 65 -6.65 -30.26 -3.87
C ASN A 65 -7.44 -30.81 -5.07
N ARG A 66 -8.52 -30.13 -5.47
CA ARG A 66 -9.39 -30.52 -6.58
C ARG A 66 -9.80 -29.28 -7.34
N SER A 67 -10.13 -29.46 -8.61
CA SER A 67 -10.77 -28.38 -9.37
C SER A 67 -12.03 -27.92 -8.65
N THR A 68 -12.17 -26.63 -8.49
CA THR A 68 -13.34 -26.01 -7.85
C THR A 68 -14.60 -26.10 -8.73
N GLY A 69 -14.44 -26.41 -10.02
CA GLY A 69 -15.53 -26.36 -11.00
C GLY A 69 -16.11 -24.97 -11.22
N ALA A 70 -15.52 -23.95 -10.62
CA ALA A 70 -15.99 -22.57 -10.76
C ALA A 70 -15.75 -22.06 -12.19
N ALA A 71 -16.81 -21.55 -12.81
CA ALA A 71 -16.70 -20.84 -14.07
C ALA A 71 -16.12 -19.44 -13.82
N GLY A 72 -15.15 -19.06 -14.62
CA GLY A 72 -14.52 -17.75 -14.57
C GLY A 72 -14.25 -17.19 -15.95
N VAL A 73 -13.94 -15.92 -16.03
CA VAL A 73 -13.45 -15.26 -17.25
C VAL A 73 -11.94 -15.31 -17.22
N LEU A 74 -11.33 -15.74 -18.32
CA LEU A 74 -9.88 -15.76 -18.44
C LEU A 74 -9.32 -14.33 -18.38
N VAL A 75 -8.44 -14.09 -17.43
CA VAL A 75 -7.73 -12.80 -17.30
C VAL A 75 -6.49 -12.85 -18.19
N THR A 76 -6.48 -12.05 -19.24
CA THR A 76 -5.39 -11.98 -20.24
C THR A 76 -4.56 -10.70 -20.16
N SER A 77 -5.04 -9.72 -19.40
CA SER A 77 -4.37 -8.43 -19.16
C SER A 77 -4.67 -7.97 -17.74
N ASP A 78 -3.85 -7.05 -17.25
CA ASP A 78 -4.16 -6.39 -15.98
C ASP A 78 -5.54 -5.76 -16.03
N PRO A 79 -6.35 -5.84 -14.95
CA PRO A 79 -7.62 -5.16 -14.88
C PRO A 79 -7.42 -3.65 -15.11
N GLU A 80 -8.05 -3.12 -16.15
CA GLU A 80 -8.02 -1.68 -16.36
C GLU A 80 -8.68 -0.96 -15.18
N PRO A 81 -8.06 0.10 -14.65
CA PRO A 81 -8.71 0.95 -13.66
C PRO A 81 -10.04 1.45 -14.22
N THR A 82 -11.08 1.40 -13.42
CA THR A 82 -12.39 1.87 -13.83
C THR A 82 -12.31 3.36 -14.12
N SER A 83 -12.34 3.74 -15.40
CA SER A 83 -12.22 5.13 -15.82
C SER A 83 -13.33 5.97 -15.18
N GLY A 84 -12.94 6.92 -14.36
CA GLY A 84 -13.63 8.14 -13.99
C GLY A 84 -15.16 8.15 -13.95
N SER A 85 -15.78 7.30 -13.12
CA SER A 85 -17.19 7.48 -12.80
C SER A 85 -17.34 8.56 -11.72
N THR A 86 -18.24 9.49 -11.92
CA THR A 86 -18.66 10.41 -10.84
C THR A 86 -19.11 9.58 -9.64
N LEU A 87 -18.52 9.82 -8.48
CA LEU A 87 -18.88 9.09 -7.27
C LEU A 87 -20.37 9.25 -6.94
N PRO A 88 -20.98 8.27 -6.26
CA PRO A 88 -22.31 8.45 -5.68
C PRO A 88 -22.36 9.68 -4.78
N GLU A 89 -23.55 10.25 -4.62
CA GLU A 89 -23.76 11.34 -3.69
C GLU A 89 -23.49 10.87 -2.25
N ALA A 90 -22.88 11.73 -1.43
CA ALA A 90 -22.63 11.46 -0.03
C ALA A 90 -22.83 12.72 0.80
N THR A 91 -23.56 12.60 1.90
CA THR A 91 -23.87 13.73 2.77
C THR A 91 -22.70 14.07 3.70
N VAL A 92 -22.04 13.07 4.23
CA VAL A 92 -20.90 13.23 5.17
C VAL A 92 -19.57 13.22 4.46
N GLY A 93 -19.34 12.24 3.57
CA GLY A 93 -18.07 12.13 2.90
C GLY A 93 -17.81 10.77 2.25
N TYR A 94 -16.53 10.50 2.04
CA TYR A 94 -16.04 9.28 1.41
C TYR A 94 -14.95 8.64 2.24
N LEU A 95 -15.01 7.31 2.37
CA LEU A 95 -13.96 6.50 2.96
C LEU A 95 -13.17 5.79 1.87
N LEU A 96 -11.85 5.79 1.99
CA LEU A 96 -10.94 4.99 1.17
C LEU A 96 -10.20 4.03 2.11
N PRO A 97 -10.59 2.75 2.16
CA PRO A 97 -9.87 1.75 2.91
C PRO A 97 -8.39 1.73 2.52
N TRP A 98 -7.49 1.69 3.51
CA TRP A 98 -6.08 1.83 3.25
C TRP A 98 -5.51 0.65 2.46
N GLY A 99 -4.73 0.97 1.45
CA GLY A 99 -4.06 0.03 0.57
C GLY A 99 -3.22 0.78 -0.46
N THR A 100 -2.50 0.08 -1.32
CA THR A 100 -1.60 0.68 -2.32
C THR A 100 -2.33 1.65 -3.26
N ALA A 101 -3.51 1.25 -3.74
CA ALA A 101 -4.34 2.09 -4.60
C ALA A 101 -4.86 3.34 -3.87
N ALA A 102 -5.32 3.16 -2.62
CA ALA A 102 -5.75 4.28 -1.78
C ALA A 102 -4.61 5.25 -1.48
N ALA A 103 -3.40 4.75 -1.20
CA ALA A 103 -2.23 5.59 -0.95
C ALA A 103 -1.90 6.48 -2.17
N SER A 104 -1.94 5.91 -3.39
CA SER A 104 -1.74 6.67 -4.63
C SER A 104 -2.83 7.71 -4.84
N ALA A 105 -4.10 7.32 -4.64
CA ALA A 105 -5.23 8.23 -4.77
C ALA A 105 -5.19 9.38 -3.74
N VAL A 106 -4.85 9.08 -2.49
CA VAL A 106 -4.71 10.09 -1.42
C VAL A 106 -3.57 11.06 -1.71
N ALA A 107 -2.41 10.56 -2.18
CA ALA A 107 -1.29 11.42 -2.54
C ALA A 107 -1.66 12.39 -3.68
N GLU A 108 -2.37 11.91 -4.70
CA GLU A 108 -2.86 12.76 -5.78
C GLU A 108 -3.95 13.73 -5.31
N ALA A 109 -4.93 13.25 -4.52
CA ALA A 109 -5.99 14.09 -3.98
C ALA A 109 -5.44 15.28 -3.17
N MET A 110 -4.42 15.05 -2.34
CA MET A 110 -3.77 16.14 -1.60
C MET A 110 -3.06 17.14 -2.52
N ARG A 111 -2.47 16.71 -3.64
CA ARG A 111 -1.87 17.63 -4.63
C ARG A 111 -2.91 18.47 -5.35
N GLU A 112 -4.10 17.90 -5.60
CA GLU A 112 -5.25 18.61 -6.16
C GLU A 112 -5.99 19.49 -5.13
N GLY A 113 -5.44 19.61 -3.92
CA GLY A 113 -5.98 20.47 -2.86
C GLY A 113 -7.14 19.86 -2.07
N ILE A 114 -7.46 18.59 -2.29
CA ILE A 114 -8.47 17.88 -1.49
C ILE A 114 -7.95 17.68 -0.07
N ARG A 115 -8.76 18.08 0.90
CA ARG A 115 -8.48 17.86 2.32
C ARG A 115 -8.84 16.43 2.69
N VAL A 116 -7.82 15.69 3.11
CA VAL A 116 -7.93 14.28 3.50
C VAL A 116 -7.56 14.13 4.97
N ARG A 117 -8.27 13.29 5.68
CA ARG A 117 -7.93 12.84 7.03
C ARG A 117 -7.62 11.35 7.00
N ALA A 118 -6.95 10.86 8.02
CA ALA A 118 -6.72 9.42 8.21
C ALA A 118 -7.16 9.00 9.61
N ALA A 119 -7.79 7.84 9.70
CA ALA A 119 -8.12 7.20 10.96
C ALA A 119 -6.85 6.61 11.58
N GLY A 120 -6.51 6.99 12.82
CA GLY A 120 -5.39 6.43 13.57
C GLY A 120 -5.68 5.07 14.20
N GLU A 121 -6.96 4.69 14.27
CA GLU A 121 -7.44 3.48 14.91
C GLU A 121 -8.51 2.83 14.05
N THR A 122 -8.74 1.53 14.28
CA THR A 122 -9.83 0.78 13.65
C THR A 122 -11.18 1.29 14.15
N PHE A 123 -12.17 1.36 13.27
CA PHE A 123 -13.53 1.74 13.60
C PHE A 123 -14.56 0.94 12.81
N THR A 124 -15.81 0.90 13.30
CA THR A 124 -16.94 0.24 12.63
C THR A 124 -18.00 1.24 12.29
N LEU A 125 -18.38 1.34 11.02
CA LEU A 125 -19.40 2.23 10.51
C LEU A 125 -20.28 1.48 9.50
N GLY A 126 -21.60 1.63 9.59
CA GLY A 126 -22.54 0.95 8.69
C GLY A 126 -22.41 -0.59 8.70
N GLY A 127 -21.99 -1.18 9.83
CA GLY A 127 -21.80 -2.64 9.96
C GLY A 127 -20.49 -3.16 9.35
N ARG A 128 -19.67 -2.30 8.73
CA ARG A 128 -18.36 -2.66 8.18
C ARG A 128 -17.23 -2.12 9.07
N GLN A 129 -16.23 -2.95 9.30
CA GLN A 129 -15.01 -2.58 10.01
C GLN A 129 -13.99 -1.96 9.01
N TYR A 130 -13.37 -0.86 9.44
CA TYR A 130 -12.33 -0.14 8.71
C TYR A 130 -11.05 -0.10 9.55
N GLY A 131 -9.93 -0.45 8.93
CA GLY A 131 -8.63 -0.46 9.59
C GLY A 131 -8.06 0.94 9.83
N SER A 132 -7.07 1.01 10.71
CA SER A 132 -6.21 2.19 10.84
C SER A 132 -5.59 2.56 9.49
N GLY A 133 -5.44 3.86 9.23
CA GLY A 133 -4.99 4.36 7.93
C GLY A 133 -6.12 4.66 6.95
N THR A 134 -7.35 4.17 7.16
CA THR A 134 -8.48 4.50 6.29
C THR A 134 -8.58 6.01 6.08
N ALA A 135 -8.51 6.44 4.81
CA ALA A 135 -8.63 7.84 4.48
C ALA A 135 -10.11 8.29 4.51
N ILE A 136 -10.32 9.51 5.00
CA ILE A 136 -11.63 10.12 5.19
C ILE A 136 -11.63 11.46 4.48
N VAL A 137 -12.49 11.61 3.48
CA VAL A 137 -12.67 12.84 2.72
C VAL A 137 -14.05 13.39 3.02
N ARG A 138 -14.13 14.49 3.77
CA ARG A 138 -15.40 15.08 4.18
C ARG A 138 -15.92 16.06 3.13
N VAL A 139 -17.20 15.99 2.81
CA VAL A 139 -17.85 16.92 1.89
C VAL A 139 -17.76 18.34 2.44
N SER A 140 -17.99 18.54 3.74
CA SER A 140 -18.00 19.87 4.37
C SER A 140 -16.64 20.58 4.42
N GLU A 141 -15.56 19.85 4.18
CA GLU A 141 -14.18 20.39 4.20
C GLU A 141 -13.63 20.64 2.79
N ASN A 142 -14.38 20.30 1.74
CA ASN A 142 -13.94 20.34 0.35
C ASN A 142 -14.92 21.10 -0.55
N ASP A 143 -14.48 21.44 -1.74
CA ASP A 143 -15.26 22.20 -2.71
C ASP A 143 -16.40 21.39 -3.36
N THR A 144 -17.32 22.08 -4.01
CA THR A 144 -18.50 21.47 -4.65
C THR A 144 -18.21 20.50 -5.79
N ASN A 145 -17.02 20.56 -6.39
CA ASN A 145 -16.58 19.64 -7.45
C ASN A 145 -15.92 18.35 -6.91
N LEU A 146 -15.86 18.15 -5.57
CA LEU A 146 -15.21 17.02 -4.93
C LEU A 146 -15.55 15.68 -5.57
N ARG A 147 -16.84 15.42 -5.84
CA ARG A 147 -17.31 14.15 -6.41
C ARG A 147 -16.66 13.80 -7.75
N ALA A 148 -16.56 14.78 -8.62
CA ALA A 148 -15.97 14.59 -9.94
C ALA A 148 -14.45 14.40 -9.85
N VAL A 149 -13.77 15.25 -9.08
CA VAL A 149 -12.31 15.21 -8.93
C VAL A 149 -11.87 13.94 -8.22
N LEU A 150 -12.47 13.63 -7.06
CA LEU A 150 -12.13 12.43 -6.31
C LEU A 150 -12.47 11.15 -7.10
N GLY A 151 -13.61 11.14 -7.82
CA GLY A 151 -13.99 10.02 -8.67
C GLY A 151 -13.01 9.77 -9.81
N ALA A 152 -12.55 10.83 -10.47
CA ALA A 152 -11.52 10.71 -11.50
C ALA A 152 -10.19 10.19 -10.94
N ILE A 153 -9.76 10.68 -9.77
CA ILE A 153 -8.53 10.25 -9.11
C ILE A 153 -8.62 8.77 -8.70
N THR A 154 -9.67 8.42 -7.96
CA THR A 154 -9.82 7.05 -7.45
C THR A 154 -10.02 6.03 -8.57
N GLY A 155 -10.70 6.41 -9.64
CA GLY A 155 -10.81 5.60 -10.85
C GLY A 155 -9.46 5.32 -11.51
N ARG A 156 -8.59 6.34 -11.66
CA ARG A 156 -7.23 6.15 -12.22
C ARG A 156 -6.36 5.19 -11.40
N HIS A 157 -6.51 5.21 -10.10
CA HIS A 157 -5.71 4.37 -9.19
C HIS A 157 -6.37 3.03 -8.83
N GLY A 158 -7.63 2.81 -9.24
CA GLY A 158 -8.39 1.64 -8.83
C GLY A 158 -8.69 1.58 -7.34
N ALA A 159 -8.76 2.74 -6.67
CA ALA A 159 -9.00 2.80 -5.24
C ALA A 159 -10.48 2.59 -4.92
N GLU A 160 -10.76 1.74 -3.92
CA GLU A 160 -12.12 1.58 -3.39
C GLU A 160 -12.57 2.87 -2.72
N VAL A 161 -13.78 3.32 -3.03
CA VAL A 161 -14.41 4.50 -2.42
C VAL A 161 -15.78 4.14 -1.91
N ILE A 162 -16.04 4.47 -0.65
CA ILE A 162 -17.29 4.17 0.02
C ILE A 162 -17.94 5.48 0.42
N PRO A 163 -19.10 5.85 -0.17
CA PRO A 163 -19.86 7.01 0.26
C PRO A 163 -20.46 6.78 1.64
N ILE A 164 -20.48 7.81 2.46
CA ILE A 164 -21.09 7.78 3.79
C ILE A 164 -22.04 8.95 3.99
N ASP A 165 -23.26 8.63 4.42
CA ASP A 165 -24.31 9.59 4.74
C ASP A 165 -24.53 9.75 6.25
N ASP A 166 -23.93 8.88 7.05
CA ASP A 166 -23.94 8.91 8.50
C ASP A 166 -22.50 8.86 9.04
N SER A 167 -22.29 9.55 10.14
CA SER A 167 -21.00 9.57 10.86
C SER A 167 -21.03 8.75 12.16
N TYR A 168 -22.11 8.02 12.42
CA TYR A 168 -22.28 7.25 13.66
C TYR A 168 -21.43 5.99 13.65
N VAL A 169 -20.32 6.04 14.36
CA VAL A 169 -19.41 4.90 14.56
C VAL A 169 -19.94 4.03 15.68
N THR A 170 -20.18 2.76 15.42
CA THR A 170 -20.73 1.80 16.39
C THR A 170 -19.66 1.18 17.29
N ALA A 171 -18.39 1.16 16.86
CA ALA A 171 -17.24 0.69 17.63
C ALA A 171 -15.95 1.38 17.16
N GLY A 172 -15.03 1.65 18.08
CA GLY A 172 -13.77 2.32 17.79
C GLY A 172 -13.87 3.85 17.81
N ALA A 173 -12.91 4.52 17.19
CA ALA A 173 -12.79 5.97 17.21
C ALA A 173 -13.86 6.65 16.35
N SER A 174 -14.60 7.60 16.91
CA SER A 174 -15.52 8.40 16.11
C SER A 174 -14.80 9.22 15.04
N LEU A 175 -15.49 9.52 13.94
CA LEU A 175 -14.90 10.30 12.84
C LEU A 175 -14.49 11.72 13.24
N GLY A 176 -15.02 12.22 14.36
CA GLY A 176 -14.67 13.53 14.93
C GLY A 176 -13.61 13.50 16.03
N SER A 177 -13.09 12.33 16.38
CA SER A 177 -12.12 12.18 17.47
C SER A 177 -10.72 12.69 17.11
N ASN A 178 -9.87 12.87 18.12
CA ASN A 178 -8.47 13.27 17.94
C ASN A 178 -7.62 12.18 17.25
N SER A 179 -8.10 10.94 17.20
CA SER A 179 -7.45 9.87 16.43
C SER A 179 -7.68 9.98 14.92
N VAL A 180 -8.60 10.86 14.47
CA VAL A 180 -8.78 11.18 13.04
C VAL A 180 -8.02 12.45 12.71
N ARG A 181 -6.87 12.30 12.09
CA ARG A 181 -5.91 13.40 11.85
C ARG A 181 -5.95 13.87 10.41
N ALA A 182 -5.87 15.19 10.22
CA ALA A 182 -5.67 15.76 8.89
C ALA A 182 -4.31 15.36 8.34
N LEU A 183 -4.29 14.89 7.10
CA LEU A 183 -3.07 14.60 6.36
C LEU A 183 -2.51 15.91 5.76
N ARG A 184 -1.20 15.93 5.59
CA ARG A 184 -0.47 16.97 4.87
C ARG A 184 0.56 16.30 3.96
N ALA A 185 0.75 16.85 2.77
CA ALA A 185 1.80 16.39 1.88
C ALA A 185 3.17 16.54 2.58
N PRO A 186 3.91 15.44 2.77
CA PRO A 186 5.18 15.50 3.48
C PRO A 186 6.28 16.14 2.63
N ARG A 187 7.16 16.89 3.27
CA ARG A 187 8.44 17.30 2.69
C ARG A 187 9.45 16.20 2.97
N VAL A 188 9.88 15.49 1.94
CA VAL A 188 10.71 14.30 2.05
C VAL A 188 12.15 14.60 1.68
N LEU A 189 13.09 14.25 2.57
CA LEU A 189 14.52 14.21 2.30
C LEU A 189 14.95 12.75 2.17
N LEU A 190 15.70 12.44 1.11
CA LEU A 190 16.24 11.11 0.85
C LEU A 190 17.76 11.16 0.81
N ALA A 191 18.41 10.39 1.66
CA ALA A 191 19.84 10.18 1.55
C ALA A 191 20.15 9.19 0.42
N TYR A 192 21.04 9.61 -0.50
CA TYR A 192 21.58 8.72 -1.53
C TYR A 192 23.11 8.73 -1.45
N ASP A 193 23.76 7.69 -2.01
CA ASP A 193 25.20 7.54 -1.92
C ASP A 193 25.67 7.16 -0.50
N GLN A 194 26.87 6.66 -0.37
CA GLN A 194 27.40 6.13 0.87
C GLN A 194 27.20 7.07 2.08
N PRO A 195 26.80 6.52 3.24
CA PRO A 195 26.69 5.11 3.59
C PRO A 195 25.36 4.43 3.14
N ALA A 196 24.42 5.16 2.54
CA ALA A 196 23.19 4.59 2.02
C ALA A 196 23.43 3.83 0.70
N SER A 197 22.63 2.80 0.43
CA SER A 197 22.66 2.09 -0.84
C SER A 197 22.06 2.94 -1.96
N SER A 198 22.83 3.17 -3.02
CA SER A 198 22.35 3.91 -4.19
C SER A 198 21.20 3.20 -4.92
N TYR A 199 21.17 1.86 -4.89
CA TYR A 199 20.08 1.07 -5.48
C TYR A 199 18.79 1.24 -4.67
N SER A 200 18.86 1.07 -3.36
CA SER A 200 17.70 1.27 -2.48
C SER A 200 17.20 2.71 -2.54
N ALA A 201 18.10 3.69 -2.60
CA ALA A 201 17.74 5.10 -2.76
C ALA A 201 17.04 5.36 -4.10
N GLY A 202 17.53 4.75 -5.18
CA GLY A 202 16.91 4.85 -6.52
C GLY A 202 15.48 4.30 -6.53
N TRP A 203 15.26 3.14 -5.93
CA TRP A 203 13.93 2.55 -5.81
C TRP A 203 12.99 3.38 -4.92
N ALA A 204 13.47 3.84 -3.76
CA ALA A 204 12.67 4.69 -2.89
C ALA A 204 12.25 5.99 -3.60
N ARG A 205 13.18 6.61 -4.33
CA ARG A 205 12.91 7.80 -5.12
C ARG A 205 11.90 7.54 -6.24
N TYR A 206 12.08 6.45 -6.99
CA TYR A 206 11.17 6.06 -8.07
C TYR A 206 9.74 5.87 -7.55
N ILE A 207 9.58 5.15 -6.44
CA ILE A 207 8.27 4.90 -5.85
C ILE A 207 7.65 6.23 -5.39
N LEU A 208 8.37 7.04 -4.65
CA LEU A 208 7.83 8.30 -4.13
C LEU A 208 7.49 9.29 -5.25
N GLU A 209 8.42 9.52 -6.19
CA GLU A 209 8.23 10.52 -7.24
C GLU A 209 7.34 10.02 -8.39
N GLN A 210 7.58 8.80 -8.90
CA GLN A 210 6.90 8.32 -10.10
C GLN A 210 5.58 7.62 -9.79
N ARG A 211 5.52 6.88 -8.69
CA ARG A 211 4.31 6.14 -8.32
C ARG A 211 3.31 6.99 -7.53
N TYR A 212 3.79 7.74 -6.56
CA TYR A 212 2.95 8.55 -5.67
C TYR A 212 2.99 10.05 -5.98
N GLY A 213 3.88 10.50 -6.85
CA GLY A 213 4.04 11.92 -7.18
C GLY A 213 4.45 12.79 -5.98
N VAL A 214 5.10 12.20 -5.00
CA VAL A 214 5.62 12.91 -3.82
C VAL A 214 7.03 13.41 -4.15
N PRO A 215 7.26 14.74 -4.21
CA PRO A 215 8.58 15.28 -4.51
C PRO A 215 9.58 14.94 -3.40
N VAL A 216 10.79 14.60 -3.81
CA VAL A 216 11.87 14.19 -2.90
C VAL A 216 13.09 15.08 -3.07
N THR A 217 13.61 15.62 -1.97
CA THR A 217 14.90 16.28 -1.95
C THR A 217 16.01 15.25 -1.72
N ALA A 218 16.78 14.95 -2.77
CA ALA A 218 17.86 13.97 -2.66
C ALA A 218 19.16 14.65 -2.19
N VAL A 219 19.77 14.12 -1.13
CA VAL A 219 21.00 14.63 -0.51
C VAL A 219 22.03 13.53 -0.40
N ARG A 220 23.29 13.81 -0.73
CA ARG A 220 24.39 12.84 -0.54
C ARG A 220 24.55 12.51 0.95
N GLY A 221 24.74 11.22 1.29
CA GLY A 221 24.89 10.78 2.67
C GLY A 221 25.90 11.58 3.49
N ARG A 222 27.07 11.89 2.89
CA ARG A 222 28.11 12.74 3.50
C ARG A 222 27.70 14.18 3.77
N SER A 223 26.68 14.68 3.08
CA SER A 223 26.18 16.05 3.22
C SER A 223 24.96 16.15 4.14
N LEU A 224 24.44 15.03 4.62
CA LEU A 224 23.24 14.96 5.44
C LEU A 224 23.38 15.80 6.73
N GLY A 225 24.55 15.77 7.37
CA GLY A 225 24.84 16.54 8.58
C GLY A 225 24.85 18.07 8.38
N ARG A 226 24.82 18.55 7.12
CA ARG A 226 24.73 19.99 6.77
C ARG A 226 23.32 20.38 6.33
N ALA A 227 22.44 19.42 6.12
CA ALA A 227 21.06 19.70 5.75
C ALA A 227 20.29 20.24 6.96
N ASN A 228 19.46 21.26 6.75
CA ASN A 228 18.54 21.71 7.78
C ASN A 228 17.36 20.72 7.87
N LEU A 229 17.47 19.74 8.76
CA LEU A 229 16.45 18.68 8.91
C LEU A 229 15.09 19.23 9.37
N ALA A 230 15.03 20.42 9.96
CA ALA A 230 13.77 21.06 10.35
C ALA A 230 12.89 21.47 9.15
N ASP A 231 13.46 21.55 7.95
CA ASP A 231 12.71 21.85 6.73
C ASP A 231 11.96 20.64 6.18
N TYR A 232 12.14 19.44 6.77
CA TYR A 232 11.59 18.19 6.29
C TYR A 232 10.71 17.52 7.36
N ASP A 233 9.68 16.84 6.90
CA ASP A 233 8.77 16.07 7.76
C ASP A 233 9.19 14.59 7.83
N VAL A 234 9.91 14.11 6.80
CA VAL A 234 10.38 12.72 6.70
C VAL A 234 11.81 12.70 6.17
N VAL A 235 12.66 11.88 6.81
CA VAL A 235 14.01 11.58 6.34
C VAL A 235 14.08 10.08 6.03
N VAL A 236 14.38 9.75 4.78
CA VAL A 236 14.53 8.37 4.30
C VAL A 236 16.01 8.03 4.22
N LEU A 237 16.42 7.00 4.95
CA LEU A 237 17.78 6.47 5.00
C LEU A 237 17.78 5.05 4.44
N PRO A 238 17.95 4.86 3.12
CA PRO A 238 17.90 3.54 2.50
C PRO A 238 19.14 2.71 2.87
N SER A 239 18.91 1.44 3.16
CA SER A 239 19.96 0.44 3.49
C SER A 239 20.45 -0.28 2.25
#